data_10adf7e66e080e4dbbdd002375fee5d6
#
_entry.id   10adf7e66e080e4dbbdd002375fee5d6
#
_cell.length_a   1.000
_cell.length_b   1.000
_cell.length_c   1.000
_cell.angle_alpha   90.00
_cell.angle_beta   90.00
_cell.angle_gamma   90.00
#
_symmetry.space_group_name_H-M   'P 1'
#
loop_
_entity.id
_entity.type
_entity.pdbx_description
1 polymer ?
#
loop_
_entity_poly.entity_id
_entity_poly.type
_entity_poly.pdbx_seq_one_letter_code
_entity_poly.pdbx_strand_id
1 'polypeptide(L)'
;MKLSKLYSNKENFKNISFNLNGLNVIYADVQTELKDKKNSHDLGKTKVAELIDFLLLKKIDRKDFLLKLLDSNNKSIFNEYIFYLEIELNDGGFLTIKRGIENNTKISFSISEKRSESFTTPLKFDFENISIDKAKEVLADFLNLDFFFDKNYDYRKALSYNLRTPPDDYKDVFQLSKFSNGKHKYWKPFIFDLLGFDGDLLLKKYENDDEIEELKGFIGTLKREYKIDKKDRDSLIAEKRSIEENNIEIEKKIDAFNFYEQDKKLIENGISDIENSISEYNSLSYNLNYEIDKLKKSIQNDFAFEINKVEKVFEETGIYFGDQIKKDYNELLEFNSKITIERNKLIKKILSSKQKELKIINSDLIELNSKKENLLSILQDTDTFKKFKTYQKALAKKEEELNEVNSKINYIDLIFTKEDEIEDKKDEIESTIDKLNFLSRHTEQNEKYDDIRKKFHSYYKFIMDESANISWHLNANNNIEFPPPKVLDKASKNTAKDEGTT
;
A
#
# COMPACT_ATOMS: atom_id res chain seq x y z
N MET A 1 7.50 30.79 2.84
CA MET A 1 8.90 30.85 3.32
C MET A 1 9.83 31.19 2.17
N LYS A 2 11.01 31.83 2.46
CA LYS A 2 12.10 32.02 1.51
C LYS A 2 13.42 31.55 2.13
N LEU A 3 14.31 30.98 1.32
CA LEU A 3 15.64 30.64 1.79
C LEU A 3 16.45 31.94 2.03
N SER A 4 17.09 32.04 3.18
CA SER A 4 17.90 33.21 3.54
C SER A 4 19.39 32.90 3.55
N LYS A 5 19.82 31.90 4.31
CA LYS A 5 21.22 31.49 4.41
C LYS A 5 21.38 30.01 4.58
N LEU A 6 22.44 29.44 4.00
CA LEU A 6 22.89 28.08 4.21
C LEU A 6 24.37 28.11 4.59
N TYR A 7 24.73 27.55 5.74
CA TYR A 7 26.10 27.57 6.25
C TYR A 7 26.39 26.37 7.16
N SER A 8 27.64 26.23 7.54
CA SER A 8 28.09 25.12 8.41
C SER A 8 29.05 25.66 9.49
N ASN A 9 29.27 24.84 10.51
CA ASN A 9 30.30 25.03 11.52
C ASN A 9 31.74 24.83 10.99
N LYS A 10 31.91 24.35 9.76
CA LYS A 10 33.23 24.03 9.16
C LYS A 10 33.58 25.10 8.13
N GLU A 11 34.79 25.65 8.22
CA GLU A 11 35.29 26.73 7.34
C GLU A 11 35.43 26.31 5.88
N ASN A 12 35.67 25.04 5.63
CA ASN A 12 35.76 24.48 4.26
C ASN A 12 34.40 24.36 3.55
N PHE A 13 33.28 24.63 4.24
CA PHE A 13 31.97 24.73 3.61
C PHE A 13 31.74 26.14 3.07
N LYS A 14 31.41 26.23 1.79
CA LYS A 14 31.08 27.52 1.18
C LYS A 14 29.71 28.02 1.62
N ASN A 15 29.67 29.00 2.49
CA ASN A 15 28.44 29.64 2.94
C ASN A 15 27.69 30.29 1.79
N ILE A 16 26.36 30.14 1.77
CA ILE A 16 25.47 30.65 0.73
C ILE A 16 24.48 31.63 1.35
N SER A 17 24.44 32.85 0.79
CA SER A 17 23.43 33.87 1.11
C SER A 17 22.46 33.95 -0.06
N PHE A 18 21.18 33.77 0.20
CA PHE A 18 20.14 33.87 -0.81
C PHE A 18 19.55 35.28 -0.88
N ASN A 19 19.23 35.74 -2.09
CA ASN A 19 18.44 36.92 -2.30
C ASN A 19 16.98 36.66 -1.97
N LEU A 20 16.40 37.38 -1.02
CA LEU A 20 15.01 37.20 -0.58
C LEU A 20 13.98 37.75 -1.59
N ASN A 21 14.39 38.66 -2.48
CA ASN A 21 13.49 39.38 -3.37
C ASN A 21 13.75 39.14 -4.87
N GLY A 22 14.50 38.08 -5.20
CA GLY A 22 14.83 37.82 -6.58
C GLY A 22 15.29 36.37 -6.84
N LEU A 23 15.63 36.11 -8.09
CA LEU A 23 16.14 34.81 -8.52
C LEU A 23 17.51 34.53 -7.89
N ASN A 24 17.70 33.34 -7.40
CA ASN A 24 18.98 32.82 -6.93
C ASN A 24 19.50 31.77 -7.90
N VAL A 25 20.69 31.97 -8.45
CA VAL A 25 21.32 31.05 -9.38
C VAL A 25 22.59 30.51 -8.75
N ILE A 26 22.65 29.18 -8.56
CA ILE A 26 23.87 28.48 -8.13
C ILE A 26 24.59 28.01 -9.38
N TYR A 27 25.61 28.75 -9.75
CA TYR A 27 26.43 28.49 -10.94
C TYR A 27 27.70 27.71 -10.58
N ALA A 28 28.01 26.71 -11.37
CA ALA A 28 29.24 25.94 -11.23
C ALA A 28 30.17 26.32 -12.39
N ASP A 29 31.22 27.06 -12.08
CA ASP A 29 32.23 27.45 -13.05
C ASP A 29 33.32 26.38 -13.15
N VAL A 30 33.49 25.83 -14.34
CA VAL A 30 34.55 24.86 -14.65
C VAL A 30 35.72 25.62 -15.23
N GLN A 31 36.76 25.89 -14.43
CA GLN A 31 37.98 26.52 -14.94
C GLN A 31 38.64 25.58 -15.96
N THR A 32 38.72 26.03 -17.21
CA THR A 32 39.16 25.26 -18.38
C THR A 32 40.63 24.89 -18.39
N GLU A 33 41.44 25.41 -17.45
CA GLU A 33 42.87 25.13 -17.36
C GLU A 33 43.25 23.76 -16.79
N LEU A 34 42.35 23.10 -16.10
CA LEU A 34 42.52 21.70 -15.63
C LEU A 34 41.98 20.72 -16.66
N LYS A 35 42.84 20.33 -17.61
CA LYS A 35 42.56 19.36 -18.69
C LYS A 35 42.19 17.95 -18.25
N ASP A 36 42.04 17.67 -16.96
CA ASP A 36 41.68 16.36 -16.42
C ASP A 36 40.22 16.30 -15.96
N LYS A 37 39.36 15.83 -16.86
CA LYS A 37 38.13 15.05 -16.61
C LYS A 37 37.13 15.47 -15.52
N LYS A 38 37.06 16.71 -15.09
CA LYS A 38 36.00 17.16 -14.18
C LYS A 38 34.83 17.72 -14.98
N ASN A 39 33.79 16.94 -15.14
CA ASN A 39 32.51 17.39 -15.65
C ASN A 39 31.86 18.37 -14.68
N SER A 40 31.09 19.35 -15.17
CA SER A 40 30.32 20.29 -14.32
C SER A 40 29.33 19.58 -13.38
N HIS A 41 29.07 18.30 -13.62
CA HIS A 41 28.23 17.44 -12.77
C HIS A 41 28.85 17.10 -11.42
N ASP A 42 30.19 17.12 -11.29
CA ASP A 42 30.92 16.74 -10.06
C ASP A 42 31.08 17.88 -9.06
N LEU A 43 30.59 19.09 -9.37
CA LEU A 43 30.77 20.30 -8.55
C LEU A 43 29.73 20.47 -7.44
N GLY A 44 28.89 19.46 -7.18
CA GLY A 44 28.02 19.41 -6.02
C GLY A 44 26.76 20.28 -6.08
N LYS A 45 26.36 20.83 -7.24
CA LYS A 45 25.13 21.64 -7.38
C LYS A 45 23.88 20.94 -6.83
N THR A 46 23.67 19.69 -7.24
CA THR A 46 22.54 18.87 -6.76
C THR A 46 22.63 18.64 -5.25
N LYS A 47 23.86 18.53 -4.70
CA LYS A 47 24.06 18.30 -3.27
C LYS A 47 23.64 19.49 -2.40
N VAL A 48 23.60 20.70 -2.95
CA VAL A 48 23.02 21.85 -2.24
C VAL A 48 21.52 21.68 -2.07
N ALA A 49 20.80 21.23 -3.09
CA ALA A 49 19.37 20.95 -2.99
C ALA A 49 19.08 19.80 -2.02
N GLU A 50 19.88 18.72 -2.09
CA GLU A 50 19.78 17.59 -1.15
C GLU A 50 20.07 18.02 0.30
N LEU A 51 21.01 18.96 0.51
CA LEU A 51 21.33 19.51 1.83
C LEU A 51 20.20 20.40 2.36
N ILE A 52 19.58 21.20 1.49
CA ILE A 52 18.37 21.95 1.85
C ILE A 52 17.25 20.99 2.25
N ASP A 53 17.05 19.92 1.50
CA ASP A 53 16.05 18.88 1.81
C ASP A 53 16.34 18.20 3.15
N PHE A 54 17.62 17.91 3.43
CA PHE A 54 18.06 17.40 4.72
C PHE A 54 17.70 18.37 5.85
N LEU A 55 18.00 19.65 5.71
CA LEU A 55 17.69 20.69 6.71
C LEU A 55 16.19 20.95 6.84
N LEU A 56 15.42 20.74 5.79
CA LEU A 56 13.95 20.69 5.82
C LEU A 56 13.40 19.33 6.29
N LEU A 57 14.17 18.63 7.12
CA LEU A 57 13.82 17.45 7.92
C LEU A 57 13.55 16.16 7.13
N LYS A 58 14.20 15.98 5.97
CA LYS A 58 14.28 14.69 5.32
C LYS A 58 14.95 13.66 6.25
N LYS A 59 14.36 12.49 6.42
CA LYS A 59 15.03 11.36 7.07
C LYS A 59 16.10 10.84 6.10
N ILE A 60 17.32 10.67 6.57
CA ILE A 60 18.45 10.16 5.77
C ILE A 60 18.85 8.76 6.23
N ASP A 61 19.34 7.96 5.30
CA ASP A 61 19.88 6.64 5.57
C ASP A 61 21.35 6.51 5.08
N ARG A 62 21.90 5.30 5.20
CA ARG A 62 23.30 5.02 4.81
C ARG A 62 23.59 5.22 3.31
N LYS A 63 22.59 5.34 2.46
CA LYS A 63 22.74 5.56 1.01
C LYS A 63 22.82 7.04 0.66
N ASP A 64 22.36 7.91 1.56
CA ASP A 64 22.45 9.36 1.38
C ASP A 64 23.91 9.80 1.31
N PHE A 65 24.24 10.79 0.47
CA PHE A 65 25.60 11.27 0.28
C PHE A 65 26.24 11.73 1.60
N LEU A 66 25.45 12.26 2.53
CA LEU A 66 25.92 12.69 3.85
C LEU A 66 26.39 11.54 4.75
N LEU A 67 25.93 10.32 4.50
CA LEU A 67 26.31 9.13 5.29
C LEU A 67 27.06 8.09 4.47
N LYS A 68 27.04 8.16 3.14
CA LYS A 68 27.62 7.16 2.23
C LYS A 68 29.15 7.24 2.17
N LEU A 69 29.70 8.44 2.24
CA LEU A 69 31.13 8.66 2.14
C LEU A 69 31.77 8.46 3.51
N LEU A 70 32.55 7.38 3.66
CA LEU A 70 33.16 6.98 4.91
C LEU A 70 34.66 7.27 4.90
N ASP A 71 35.18 7.63 6.09
CA ASP A 71 36.62 7.74 6.38
C ASP A 71 37.24 6.36 6.67
N SER A 72 38.57 6.37 7.00
CA SER A 72 39.31 5.15 7.39
C SER A 72 38.76 4.45 8.65
N ASN A 73 37.97 5.16 9.45
CA ASN A 73 37.36 4.66 10.69
C ASN A 73 35.90 4.22 10.50
N ASN A 74 35.45 4.11 9.26
CA ASN A 74 34.05 3.76 8.92
C ASN A 74 32.99 4.78 9.42
N LYS A 75 33.42 6.04 9.65
CA LYS A 75 32.51 7.13 9.97
C LYS A 75 32.32 8.01 8.74
N SER A 76 31.16 8.66 8.63
CA SER A 76 30.94 9.63 7.56
C SER A 76 32.00 10.75 7.62
N ILE A 77 32.55 11.13 6.47
CA ILE A 77 33.43 12.30 6.35
C ILE A 77 32.74 13.59 6.80
N PHE A 78 31.42 13.60 6.81
CA PHE A 78 30.60 14.71 7.29
C PHE A 78 30.18 14.57 8.76
N ASN A 79 30.68 13.57 9.50
CA ASN A 79 30.21 13.25 10.85
C ASN A 79 30.23 14.45 11.80
N GLU A 80 31.27 15.27 11.73
CA GLU A 80 31.42 16.47 12.56
C GLU A 80 30.75 17.73 12.02
N TYR A 81 30.09 17.63 10.85
CA TYR A 81 29.41 18.79 10.27
C TYR A 81 28.07 19.03 10.95
N ILE A 82 27.86 20.29 11.26
CA ILE A 82 26.56 20.84 11.68
C ILE A 82 26.18 21.86 10.62
N PHE A 83 25.00 21.68 10.04
CA PHE A 83 24.49 22.58 9.02
C PHE A 83 23.38 23.45 9.59
N TYR A 84 23.29 24.64 9.06
CA TYR A 84 22.32 25.64 9.44
C TYR A 84 21.60 26.17 8.18
N LEU A 85 20.28 26.22 8.24
CA LEU A 85 19.43 26.85 7.23
C LEU A 85 18.60 27.93 7.86
N GLU A 86 18.86 29.17 7.51
CA GLU A 86 18.02 30.32 7.88
C GLU A 86 16.97 30.51 6.77
N ILE A 87 15.71 30.61 7.16
CA ILE A 87 14.56 30.87 6.29
C ILE A 87 13.82 32.12 6.77
N GLU A 88 13.30 32.91 5.83
CA GLU A 88 12.32 33.97 6.10
C GLU A 88 10.94 33.33 6.14
N LEU A 89 10.21 33.59 7.22
CA LEU A 89 8.84 33.14 7.40
C LEU A 89 7.85 34.09 6.70
N ASN A 90 6.60 33.66 6.55
CA ASN A 90 5.58 34.46 5.86
C ASN A 90 5.13 35.70 6.66
N ASP A 91 5.32 35.71 7.96
CA ASP A 91 5.07 36.80 8.89
C ASP A 91 6.23 37.82 8.94
N GLY A 92 7.33 37.60 8.22
CA GLY A 92 8.51 38.43 8.16
C GLY A 92 9.60 38.11 9.18
N GLY A 93 9.37 37.14 10.08
CA GLY A 93 10.41 36.63 10.99
C GLY A 93 11.38 35.67 10.30
N PHE A 94 12.45 35.30 11.01
CA PHE A 94 13.47 34.37 10.52
C PHE A 94 13.58 33.19 11.45
N LEU A 95 13.68 31.99 10.87
CA LEU A 95 13.88 30.74 11.58
C LEU A 95 15.19 30.11 11.10
N THR A 96 16.09 29.83 12.04
CA THR A 96 17.34 29.10 11.77
C THR A 96 17.18 27.65 12.25
N ILE A 97 17.30 26.71 11.32
CA ILE A 97 17.25 25.28 11.54
C ILE A 97 18.69 24.78 11.66
N LYS A 98 19.02 24.14 12.79
CA LYS A 98 20.31 23.49 13.04
C LYS A 98 20.14 21.98 13.01
N ARG A 99 20.99 21.30 12.23
CA ARG A 99 21.01 19.84 12.17
C ARG A 99 22.42 19.31 11.94
N GLY A 100 22.90 18.42 12.82
CA GLY A 100 24.19 17.73 12.70
C GLY A 100 24.06 16.41 11.96
N ILE A 101 25.19 15.88 11.49
CA ILE A 101 25.21 14.59 10.80
C ILE A 101 25.31 13.45 11.82
N GLU A 102 26.14 13.57 12.83
CA GLU A 102 26.31 12.56 13.89
C GLU A 102 25.00 12.22 14.60
N ASN A 103 24.26 13.27 14.97
CA ASN A 103 22.97 13.18 15.64
C ASN A 103 21.84 13.70 14.74
N ASN A 104 21.74 13.16 13.53
CA ASN A 104 20.87 13.69 12.48
C ASN A 104 19.35 13.60 12.78
N THR A 105 18.96 12.92 13.86
CA THR A 105 17.57 12.88 14.36
C THR A 105 17.27 13.95 15.40
N LYS A 106 18.27 14.76 15.79
CA LYS A 106 18.14 15.86 16.75
C LYS A 106 18.23 17.20 16.04
N ILE A 107 17.22 18.01 16.21
CA ILE A 107 17.07 19.29 15.52
C ILE A 107 16.92 20.40 16.55
N SER A 108 17.48 21.56 16.24
CA SER A 108 17.28 22.79 17.05
C SER A 108 16.81 23.93 16.16
N PHE A 109 15.94 24.76 16.70
CA PHE A 109 15.41 25.95 16.05
C PHE A 109 15.74 27.21 16.83
N SER A 110 16.13 28.26 16.12
CA SER A 110 16.32 29.59 16.68
C SER A 110 15.45 30.59 15.91
N ILE A 111 14.70 31.39 16.62
CA ILE A 111 13.79 32.41 16.07
C ILE A 111 14.45 33.78 16.19
N SER A 112 14.31 34.59 15.15
CA SER A 112 14.79 35.99 15.14
C SER A 112 13.81 36.87 14.38
N GLU A 113 13.66 38.12 14.83
CA GLU A 113 12.87 39.11 14.10
C GLU A 113 13.63 39.67 12.87
N LYS A 114 14.95 39.53 12.84
CA LYS A 114 15.80 40.09 11.80
C LYS A 114 16.67 39.01 11.18
N ARG A 115 16.97 39.19 9.91
CA ARG A 115 17.96 38.40 9.19
C ARG A 115 19.31 38.48 9.90
N SER A 116 19.96 37.33 10.12
CA SER A 116 21.31 37.30 10.68
C SER A 116 22.28 38.09 9.77
N GLU A 117 23.17 38.90 10.36
CA GLU A 117 24.19 39.60 9.58
C GLU A 117 25.36 38.72 9.18
N SER A 118 25.65 37.68 9.97
CA SER A 118 26.78 36.76 9.81
C SER A 118 26.35 35.33 9.62
N PHE A 119 27.31 34.47 9.27
CA PHE A 119 27.15 33.02 9.18
C PHE A 119 27.61 32.31 10.47
N THR A 120 27.14 32.83 11.60
CA THR A 120 27.52 32.31 12.92
C THR A 120 26.39 31.51 13.54
N THR A 121 26.77 30.57 14.38
CA THR A 121 25.81 29.79 15.17
C THR A 121 24.97 30.71 16.06
N PRO A 122 23.64 30.60 16.07
CA PRO A 122 22.79 31.34 16.99
C PRO A 122 23.22 31.15 18.45
N LEU A 123 23.22 32.24 19.24
CA LEU A 123 23.60 32.21 20.64
C LEU A 123 22.58 31.45 21.53
N LYS A 124 21.32 31.42 21.08
CA LYS A 124 20.20 30.77 21.77
C LYS A 124 19.35 29.99 20.79
N PHE A 125 18.87 28.85 21.23
CA PHE A 125 17.88 28.07 20.54
C PHE A 125 16.59 28.03 21.34
N ASP A 126 15.47 28.33 20.69
CA ASP A 126 14.14 28.31 21.30
C ASP A 126 13.62 26.87 21.45
N PHE A 127 14.04 25.99 20.53
CA PHE A 127 13.86 24.55 20.64
C PHE A 127 15.22 23.90 20.45
N GLU A 128 15.66 23.12 21.44
CA GLU A 128 16.99 22.53 21.41
C GLU A 128 16.94 21.00 21.42
N ASN A 129 17.64 20.38 20.47
CA ASN A 129 17.83 18.92 20.38
C ASN A 129 16.54 18.11 20.42
N ILE A 130 15.43 18.65 19.91
CA ILE A 130 14.16 17.94 19.82
C ILE A 130 14.23 16.81 18.77
N SER A 131 13.37 15.79 18.91
CA SER A 131 13.28 14.69 17.94
C SER A 131 12.81 15.18 16.57
N ILE A 132 13.22 14.49 15.50
CA ILE A 132 12.86 14.87 14.14
C ILE A 132 11.32 14.90 13.92
N ASP A 133 10.57 14.03 14.59
CA ASP A 133 9.12 13.99 14.43
C ASP A 133 8.48 15.22 15.12
N LYS A 134 8.94 15.58 16.33
CA LYS A 134 8.53 16.82 17.00
C LYS A 134 8.98 18.08 16.23
N ALA A 135 10.17 18.03 15.65
CA ALA A 135 10.68 19.13 14.82
C ALA A 135 9.84 19.35 13.57
N LYS A 136 9.28 18.30 12.99
CA LYS A 136 8.37 18.42 11.86
C LYS A 136 7.07 19.15 12.22
N GLU A 137 6.50 18.85 13.37
CA GLU A 137 5.30 19.55 13.87
C GLU A 137 5.62 21.04 14.06
N VAL A 138 6.69 21.34 14.80
CA VAL A 138 7.13 22.72 15.06
C VAL A 138 7.42 23.49 13.76
N LEU A 139 8.11 22.86 12.79
CA LEU A 139 8.42 23.52 11.51
C LEU A 139 7.15 23.75 10.69
N ALA A 140 6.20 22.83 10.72
CA ALA A 140 4.94 22.97 10.01
C ALA A 140 4.10 24.13 10.57
N ASP A 141 4.07 24.31 11.90
CA ASP A 141 3.42 25.45 12.56
C ASP A 141 4.06 26.77 12.10
N PHE A 142 5.39 26.89 12.11
CA PHE A 142 6.10 28.09 11.62
C PHE A 142 5.87 28.37 10.14
N LEU A 143 5.63 27.35 9.35
CA LEU A 143 5.37 27.52 7.92
C LEU A 143 3.89 27.78 7.62
N ASN A 144 3.02 27.86 8.62
CA ASN A 144 1.57 28.00 8.49
C ASN A 144 0.98 26.95 7.52
N LEU A 145 1.29 25.69 7.78
CA LEU A 145 0.85 24.57 6.95
C LEU A 145 -0.42 23.88 7.50
N ASP A 146 -1.33 24.67 8.10
CA ASP A 146 -2.60 24.19 8.70
C ASP A 146 -3.39 23.30 7.74
N PHE A 147 -3.42 23.66 6.46
CA PHE A 147 -4.06 22.84 5.42
C PHE A 147 -3.58 21.39 5.42
N PHE A 148 -2.32 21.12 5.72
CA PHE A 148 -1.76 19.77 5.72
C PHE A 148 -2.17 18.99 6.97
N PHE A 149 -2.33 19.68 8.11
CA PHE A 149 -2.84 19.06 9.33
C PHE A 149 -4.31 18.71 9.20
N ASP A 150 -5.14 19.64 8.72
CA ASP A 150 -6.57 19.46 8.55
C ASP A 150 -6.89 18.29 7.59
N LYS A 151 -6.05 18.09 6.59
CA LYS A 151 -6.20 17.04 5.56
C LYS A 151 -5.32 15.81 5.81
N ASN A 152 -4.67 15.70 6.96
CA ASN A 152 -3.83 14.55 7.34
C ASN A 152 -2.67 14.26 6.37
N TYR A 153 -2.15 15.29 5.70
CA TYR A 153 -1.00 15.18 4.82
C TYR A 153 0.31 15.45 5.56
N ASP A 154 1.34 14.65 5.30
CA ASP A 154 2.71 15.01 5.74
C ASP A 154 3.14 16.30 5.02
N TYR A 155 3.61 17.30 5.78
CA TYR A 155 4.08 18.58 5.25
C TYR A 155 5.16 18.42 4.18
N ARG A 156 5.94 17.35 4.25
CA ARG A 156 6.96 17.04 3.23
C ARG A 156 6.36 16.75 1.85
N LYS A 157 5.09 16.38 1.79
CA LYS A 157 4.37 16.20 0.53
C LYS A 157 4.30 17.52 -0.25
N ALA A 158 4.13 18.64 0.45
CA ALA A 158 4.21 19.98 -0.15
C ALA A 158 5.61 20.34 -0.62
N LEU A 159 6.62 20.02 0.19
CA LEU A 159 8.01 20.30 -0.17
C LEU A 159 8.43 19.57 -1.45
N SER A 160 7.92 18.35 -1.70
CA SER A 160 8.25 17.58 -2.90
C SER A 160 7.85 18.27 -4.22
N TYR A 161 6.90 19.20 -4.18
CA TYR A 161 6.51 19.99 -5.35
C TYR A 161 7.34 21.27 -5.52
N ASN A 162 7.95 21.75 -4.44
CA ASN A 162 8.74 22.97 -4.43
C ASN A 162 10.25 22.71 -4.54
N LEU A 163 10.71 21.58 -4.00
CA LEU A 163 12.12 21.19 -4.03
C LEU A 163 12.27 19.97 -4.94
N ARG A 164 12.63 20.23 -6.19
CA ARG A 164 12.80 19.21 -7.23
C ARG A 164 14.28 18.94 -7.45
N THR A 165 14.72 17.70 -7.26
CA THR A 165 16.10 17.27 -7.46
C THR A 165 16.20 16.41 -8.71
N PRO A 166 16.80 16.93 -9.81
CA PRO A 166 17.06 16.10 -10.98
C PRO A 166 18.19 15.08 -10.70
N PRO A 167 18.25 13.93 -11.38
CA PRO A 167 17.31 13.42 -12.38
C PRO A 167 16.21 12.54 -11.79
N ASP A 168 16.23 12.29 -10.48
CA ASP A 168 15.48 11.22 -9.84
C ASP A 168 14.03 11.62 -9.53
N ASP A 169 13.81 12.90 -9.25
CA ASP A 169 12.50 13.47 -9.01
C ASP A 169 12.05 14.29 -10.21
N TYR A 170 10.96 13.94 -10.86
CA TYR A 170 10.33 14.73 -11.92
C TYR A 170 11.20 14.94 -13.18
N LYS A 171 11.26 13.93 -14.03
CA LYS A 171 11.94 13.99 -15.34
C LYS A 171 11.36 15.05 -16.28
N ASP A 172 10.09 15.36 -16.12
CA ASP A 172 9.35 16.35 -16.91
C ASP A 172 8.92 17.50 -15.99
N VAL A 173 9.06 18.72 -16.47
CA VAL A 173 8.68 19.95 -15.73
C VAL A 173 7.20 19.91 -15.33
N PHE A 174 6.34 19.34 -16.17
CA PHE A 174 4.91 19.23 -15.92
C PHE A 174 4.48 17.95 -15.21
N GLN A 175 5.43 17.09 -14.87
CA GLN A 175 5.11 15.88 -14.12
C GLN A 175 4.69 16.26 -12.69
N LEU A 176 3.48 15.86 -12.29
CA LEU A 176 2.93 16.13 -10.97
C LEU A 176 3.08 14.96 -9.99
N SER A 177 3.36 13.77 -10.48
CA SER A 177 3.71 12.62 -9.63
C SER A 177 5.22 12.51 -9.48
N LYS A 178 5.71 12.31 -8.26
CA LYS A 178 7.13 12.09 -8.00
C LYS A 178 7.67 10.89 -8.80
N PHE A 179 6.84 9.85 -8.94
CA PHE A 179 7.17 8.65 -9.71
C PHE A 179 6.18 8.51 -10.86
N SER A 180 6.69 8.31 -12.07
CA SER A 180 5.87 8.16 -13.28
C SER A 180 4.83 7.02 -13.18
N ASN A 181 5.14 5.98 -12.40
CA ASN A 181 4.27 4.80 -12.19
C ASN A 181 3.56 4.81 -10.82
N GLY A 182 3.55 5.94 -10.12
CA GLY A 182 2.86 6.06 -8.84
C GLY A 182 1.34 5.88 -8.99
N LYS A 183 0.74 5.02 -8.14
CA LYS A 183 -0.73 4.86 -8.13
C LYS A 183 -1.40 6.22 -7.94
N HIS A 184 -2.45 6.47 -8.69
CA HIS A 184 -3.20 7.75 -8.69
C HIS A 184 -3.68 8.17 -7.31
N LYS A 185 -4.07 7.22 -6.46
CA LYS A 185 -4.56 7.49 -5.09
C LYS A 185 -3.54 8.17 -4.17
N TYR A 186 -2.23 8.08 -4.46
CA TYR A 186 -1.22 8.67 -3.58
C TYR A 186 -0.91 10.14 -3.84
N TRP A 187 -1.25 10.66 -5.04
CA TRP A 187 -0.90 12.02 -5.40
C TRP A 187 -2.06 12.87 -5.95
N LYS A 188 -2.99 12.27 -6.71
CA LYS A 188 -4.10 13.04 -7.31
C LYS A 188 -5.05 13.66 -6.26
N PRO A 189 -5.45 12.97 -5.19
CA PRO A 189 -6.25 13.59 -4.13
C PRO A 189 -5.57 14.80 -3.53
N PHE A 190 -4.27 14.71 -3.26
CA PHE A 190 -3.49 15.82 -2.72
C PHE A 190 -3.47 17.04 -3.66
N ILE A 191 -3.22 16.84 -4.96
CA ILE A 191 -3.27 17.94 -5.93
C ILE A 191 -4.66 18.55 -6.00
N PHE A 192 -5.68 17.72 -5.95
CA PHE A 192 -7.08 18.16 -6.02
C PHE A 192 -7.45 19.03 -4.83
N ASP A 193 -7.03 18.64 -3.62
CA ASP A 193 -7.17 19.46 -2.41
C ASP A 193 -6.38 20.77 -2.49
N LEU A 194 -5.14 20.74 -3.02
CA LEU A 194 -4.36 21.95 -3.23
C LEU A 194 -5.05 22.96 -4.15
N LEU A 195 -5.75 22.45 -5.15
CA LEU A 195 -6.55 23.27 -6.07
C LEU A 195 -7.88 23.76 -5.45
N GLY A 196 -8.17 23.40 -4.20
CA GLY A 196 -9.39 23.83 -3.50
C GLY A 196 -10.61 22.95 -3.74
N PHE A 197 -10.44 21.79 -4.37
CA PHE A 197 -11.49 20.79 -4.51
C PHE A 197 -11.43 19.78 -3.34
N ASP A 198 -12.36 18.85 -3.32
CA ASP A 198 -12.39 17.80 -2.30
C ASP A 198 -11.61 16.54 -2.74
N GLY A 199 -10.40 16.39 -2.23
CA GLY A 199 -9.54 15.24 -2.54
C GLY A 199 -10.05 13.93 -1.97
N ASP A 200 -10.88 13.95 -0.92
CA ASP A 200 -11.44 12.74 -0.31
C ASP A 200 -12.41 12.02 -1.28
N LEU A 201 -13.08 12.77 -2.16
CA LEU A 201 -13.87 12.19 -3.25
C LEU A 201 -13.02 11.29 -4.16
N LEU A 202 -11.83 11.77 -4.52
CA LEU A 202 -10.91 11.00 -5.36
C LEU A 202 -10.31 9.83 -4.61
N LEU A 203 -9.94 10.03 -3.36
CA LEU A 203 -9.38 8.97 -2.53
C LEU A 203 -10.36 7.82 -2.42
N LYS A 204 -11.61 8.12 -2.05
CA LYS A 204 -12.68 7.12 -1.94
C LYS A 204 -12.92 6.36 -3.27
N LYS A 205 -12.92 7.09 -4.40
CA LYS A 205 -13.04 6.45 -5.72
C LYS A 205 -11.92 5.45 -5.96
N TYR A 206 -10.66 5.85 -5.73
CA TYR A 206 -9.52 4.96 -5.98
C TYR A 206 -9.44 3.80 -4.99
N GLU A 207 -9.90 3.98 -3.76
CA GLU A 207 -10.01 2.89 -2.78
C GLU A 207 -11.07 1.88 -3.21
N ASN A 208 -12.25 2.35 -3.63
CA ASN A 208 -13.29 1.48 -4.16
C ASN A 208 -12.85 0.74 -5.44
N ASP A 209 -12.10 1.40 -6.34
CA ASP A 209 -11.52 0.76 -7.53
C ASP A 209 -10.55 -0.39 -7.13
N ASP A 210 -9.63 -0.13 -6.17
CA ASP A 210 -8.69 -1.15 -5.66
C ASP A 210 -9.47 -2.31 -4.99
N GLU A 211 -10.48 -2.03 -4.16
CA GLU A 211 -11.28 -3.05 -3.48
C GLU A 211 -12.11 -3.90 -4.46
N ILE A 212 -12.68 -3.28 -5.51
CA ILE A 212 -13.37 -4.02 -6.59
C ILE A 212 -12.40 -4.97 -7.29
N GLU A 213 -11.16 -4.54 -7.54
CA GLU A 213 -10.14 -5.39 -8.16
C GLU A 213 -9.78 -6.58 -7.26
N GLU A 214 -9.63 -6.34 -5.95
CA GLU A 214 -9.39 -7.39 -4.95
C GLU A 214 -10.55 -8.38 -4.86
N LEU A 215 -11.79 -7.90 -4.80
CA LEU A 215 -12.99 -8.74 -4.76
C LEU A 215 -13.13 -9.59 -6.03
N LYS A 216 -12.90 -9.02 -7.21
CA LYS A 216 -12.87 -9.77 -8.47
C LYS A 216 -11.77 -10.84 -8.50
N GLY A 217 -10.60 -10.51 -7.98
CA GLY A 217 -9.50 -11.47 -7.82
C GLY A 217 -9.88 -12.62 -6.90
N PHE A 218 -10.53 -12.33 -5.78
CA PHE A 218 -11.02 -13.32 -4.83
C PHE A 218 -12.08 -14.25 -5.46
N ILE A 219 -13.09 -13.69 -6.14
CA ILE A 219 -14.11 -14.44 -6.86
C ILE A 219 -13.48 -15.34 -7.93
N GLY A 220 -12.54 -14.81 -8.71
CA GLY A 220 -11.82 -15.57 -9.72
C GLY A 220 -11.03 -16.75 -9.14
N THR A 221 -10.48 -16.58 -7.95
CA THR A 221 -9.78 -17.65 -7.22
C THR A 221 -10.74 -18.73 -6.77
N LEU A 222 -11.89 -18.36 -6.17
CA LEU A 222 -12.91 -19.33 -5.75
C LEU A 222 -13.42 -20.14 -6.94
N LYS A 223 -13.78 -19.48 -8.04
CA LYS A 223 -14.26 -20.17 -9.27
C LYS A 223 -13.25 -21.18 -9.80
N ARG A 224 -11.97 -20.82 -9.78
CA ARG A 224 -10.89 -21.69 -10.29
C ARG A 224 -10.56 -22.85 -9.35
N GLU A 225 -10.46 -22.58 -8.05
CA GLU A 225 -10.07 -23.60 -7.07
C GLU A 225 -11.14 -24.66 -6.88
N TYR A 226 -12.40 -24.25 -6.81
CA TYR A 226 -13.52 -25.16 -6.56
C TYR A 226 -14.24 -25.61 -7.85
N LYS A 227 -13.80 -25.11 -9.02
CA LYS A 227 -14.40 -25.42 -10.32
C LYS A 227 -15.91 -25.20 -10.34
N ILE A 228 -16.36 -24.10 -9.77
CA ILE A 228 -17.78 -23.72 -9.64
C ILE A 228 -18.09 -22.51 -10.51
N ASP A 229 -19.32 -22.48 -11.03
CA ASP A 229 -19.91 -21.30 -11.66
C ASP A 229 -21.28 -21.03 -11.03
N LYS A 230 -21.75 -19.81 -11.07
CA LYS A 230 -23.08 -19.43 -10.55
C LYS A 230 -24.25 -20.25 -11.13
N LYS A 231 -24.16 -20.54 -12.44
CA LYS A 231 -25.17 -21.36 -13.14
C LYS A 231 -25.28 -22.78 -12.60
N ASP A 232 -24.26 -23.27 -11.87
CA ASP A 232 -24.23 -24.61 -11.33
C ASP A 232 -25.08 -24.75 -10.05
N ARG A 233 -25.47 -23.62 -9.43
CA ARG A 233 -26.17 -23.57 -8.15
C ARG A 233 -27.46 -24.39 -8.14
N ASP A 234 -28.27 -24.22 -9.17
CA ASP A 234 -29.58 -24.94 -9.26
C ASP A 234 -29.40 -26.45 -9.43
N SER A 235 -28.44 -26.86 -10.26
CA SER A 235 -28.09 -28.28 -10.42
C SER A 235 -27.52 -28.89 -9.15
N LEU A 236 -26.69 -28.12 -8.40
CA LEU A 236 -26.16 -28.57 -7.10
C LEU A 236 -27.25 -28.71 -6.03
N ILE A 237 -28.26 -27.82 -6.03
CA ILE A 237 -29.43 -27.94 -5.16
C ILE A 237 -30.25 -29.21 -5.49
N ALA A 238 -30.43 -29.50 -6.78
CA ALA A 238 -31.11 -30.70 -7.21
C ALA A 238 -30.32 -31.98 -6.81
N GLU A 239 -28.99 -31.94 -7.00
CA GLU A 239 -28.08 -33.00 -6.58
C GLU A 239 -28.13 -33.23 -5.06
N LYS A 240 -28.08 -32.15 -4.27
CA LYS A 240 -28.25 -32.20 -2.81
C LYS A 240 -29.52 -32.93 -2.41
N ARG A 241 -30.66 -32.54 -2.98
CA ARG A 241 -31.96 -33.20 -2.68
C ARG A 241 -31.94 -34.68 -3.02
N SER A 242 -31.37 -35.04 -4.17
CA SER A 242 -31.26 -36.47 -4.57
C SER A 242 -30.37 -37.26 -3.60
N ILE A 243 -29.29 -36.68 -3.10
CA ILE A 243 -28.44 -37.34 -2.10
C ILE A 243 -29.16 -37.46 -0.77
N GLU A 244 -29.87 -36.44 -0.31
CA GLU A 244 -30.67 -36.45 0.92
C GLU A 244 -31.78 -37.53 0.86
N GLU A 245 -32.50 -37.63 -0.26
CA GLU A 245 -33.51 -38.69 -0.47
C GLU A 245 -32.89 -40.08 -0.42
N ASN A 246 -31.74 -40.30 -1.08
CA ASN A 246 -31.00 -41.53 -1.04
C ASN A 246 -30.52 -41.89 0.38
N ASN A 247 -30.06 -40.90 1.15
CA ASN A 247 -29.65 -41.12 2.53
C ASN A 247 -30.81 -41.61 3.40
N ILE A 248 -31.97 -40.98 3.28
CA ILE A 248 -33.19 -41.40 3.97
C ILE A 248 -33.57 -42.84 3.61
N GLU A 249 -33.42 -43.25 2.32
CA GLU A 249 -33.70 -44.64 1.93
C GLU A 249 -32.68 -45.62 2.51
N ILE A 250 -31.40 -45.24 2.56
CA ILE A 250 -30.35 -46.10 3.16
C ILE A 250 -30.56 -46.23 4.66
N GLU A 251 -30.90 -45.12 5.35
CA GLU A 251 -31.23 -45.13 6.79
C GLU A 251 -32.41 -46.04 7.09
N LYS A 252 -33.49 -45.94 6.32
CA LYS A 252 -34.64 -46.89 6.46
C LYS A 252 -34.23 -48.33 6.27
N LYS A 253 -33.29 -48.60 5.34
CA LYS A 253 -32.77 -49.96 5.14
C LYS A 253 -31.91 -50.41 6.33
N ILE A 254 -31.15 -49.55 6.92
CA ILE A 254 -30.35 -49.78 8.13
C ILE A 254 -31.27 -50.05 9.32
N ASP A 255 -32.33 -49.24 9.50
CA ASP A 255 -33.31 -49.39 10.60
C ASP A 255 -34.15 -50.67 10.48
N ALA A 256 -34.36 -51.19 9.27
CA ALA A 256 -35.07 -52.39 9.03
C ALA A 256 -34.29 -53.69 9.37
N PHE A 257 -32.99 -53.58 9.73
CA PHE A 257 -32.22 -54.73 10.17
C PHE A 257 -32.69 -55.24 11.56
N ASN A 258 -33.36 -56.37 11.59
CA ASN A 258 -33.75 -57.06 12.82
C ASN A 258 -32.57 -57.84 13.38
N PHE A 259 -31.88 -57.26 14.36
CA PHE A 259 -30.94 -57.97 15.20
C PHE A 259 -31.70 -58.63 16.35
N TYR A 260 -31.27 -59.83 16.81
CA TYR A 260 -31.90 -60.49 17.96
C TYR A 260 -31.98 -59.52 19.15
N GLU A 261 -33.07 -59.51 19.92
CA GLU A 261 -33.38 -58.46 20.93
C GLU A 261 -32.27 -58.20 21.96
N GLN A 262 -31.44 -59.18 22.26
CA GLN A 262 -30.32 -59.01 23.18
C GLN A 262 -29.13 -58.30 22.52
N ASP A 263 -28.86 -58.53 21.24
CA ASP A 263 -27.81 -57.91 20.48
C ASP A 263 -28.22 -56.51 20.07
N LYS A 264 -29.51 -56.27 19.86
CA LYS A 264 -30.08 -54.93 19.52
C LYS A 264 -29.85 -53.91 20.60
N LYS A 265 -30.04 -54.27 21.90
CA LYS A 265 -29.80 -53.36 23.04
C LYS A 265 -28.31 -53.03 23.24
N LEU A 266 -27.40 -53.99 22.99
CA LEU A 266 -25.96 -53.77 23.02
C LEU A 266 -25.48 -52.87 21.85
N ILE A 267 -26.08 -53.03 20.68
CA ILE A 267 -25.77 -52.30 19.47
C ILE A 267 -26.36 -50.88 19.54
N GLU A 268 -27.64 -50.71 19.91
CA GLU A 268 -28.31 -49.42 20.00
C GLU A 268 -27.62 -48.46 20.97
N ASN A 269 -27.16 -48.96 22.13
CA ASN A 269 -26.54 -48.09 23.16
C ASN A 269 -25.03 -47.88 22.98
N GLY A 270 -24.31 -48.79 22.30
CA GLY A 270 -22.85 -48.68 22.17
C GLY A 270 -22.36 -48.22 20.82
N ILE A 271 -23.02 -48.65 19.74
CA ILE A 271 -22.58 -48.34 18.37
C ILE A 271 -23.12 -47.02 17.90
N SER A 272 -24.37 -46.66 18.22
CA SER A 272 -24.96 -45.37 17.84
C SER A 272 -24.19 -44.20 18.46
N ASP A 273 -23.81 -44.31 19.73
CA ASP A 273 -23.02 -43.28 20.38
C ASP A 273 -21.60 -43.16 19.82
N ILE A 274 -20.99 -44.30 19.46
CA ILE A 274 -19.68 -44.34 18.81
C ILE A 274 -19.76 -43.78 17.38
N GLU A 275 -20.80 -44.09 16.62
CA GLU A 275 -21.01 -43.58 15.27
C GLU A 275 -21.27 -42.08 15.24
N ASN A 276 -22.08 -41.56 16.16
CA ASN A 276 -22.28 -40.14 16.34
C ASN A 276 -20.95 -39.46 16.65
N SER A 277 -20.17 -40.03 17.57
CA SER A 277 -18.84 -39.52 17.89
C SER A 277 -17.90 -39.56 16.69
N ILE A 278 -17.87 -40.64 15.93
CA ILE A 278 -17.07 -40.76 14.69
C ILE A 278 -17.50 -39.71 13.65
N SER A 279 -18.79 -39.47 13.48
CA SER A 279 -19.32 -38.46 12.56
C SER A 279 -18.88 -37.04 12.97
N GLU A 280 -19.00 -36.72 14.27
CA GLU A 280 -18.52 -35.45 14.81
C GLU A 280 -17.00 -35.24 14.59
N TYR A 281 -16.21 -36.27 14.95
CA TYR A 281 -14.75 -36.20 14.78
C TYR A 281 -14.31 -36.18 13.31
N ASN A 282 -15.02 -36.85 12.40
CA ASN A 282 -14.80 -36.76 10.97
C ASN A 282 -15.08 -35.35 10.46
N SER A 283 -16.17 -34.74 10.90
CA SER A 283 -16.50 -33.33 10.55
C SER A 283 -15.44 -32.37 11.06
N LEU A 284 -14.97 -32.56 12.30
CA LEU A 284 -13.88 -31.75 12.88
C LEU A 284 -12.55 -31.94 12.14
N SER A 285 -12.21 -33.19 11.81
CA SER A 285 -11.01 -33.54 11.05
C SER A 285 -11.03 -32.91 9.64
N TYR A 286 -12.17 -32.95 8.97
CA TYR A 286 -12.34 -32.32 7.67
C TYR A 286 -12.14 -30.78 7.75
N ASN A 287 -12.81 -30.15 8.71
CA ASN A 287 -12.69 -28.71 8.92
C ASN A 287 -11.24 -28.28 9.25
N LEU A 288 -10.57 -29.05 10.11
CA LEU A 288 -9.16 -28.77 10.45
C LEU A 288 -8.23 -28.99 9.28
N ASN A 289 -8.42 -30.00 8.46
CA ASN A 289 -7.64 -30.22 7.24
C ASN A 289 -7.83 -29.07 6.27
N TYR A 290 -9.07 -28.60 6.09
CA TYR A 290 -9.35 -27.43 5.25
C TYR A 290 -8.65 -26.17 5.78
N GLU A 291 -8.74 -25.88 7.09
CA GLU A 291 -8.05 -24.76 7.70
C GLU A 291 -6.52 -24.85 7.57
N ILE A 292 -5.96 -26.05 7.79
CA ILE A 292 -4.54 -26.34 7.64
C ILE A 292 -4.07 -26.09 6.20
N ASP A 293 -4.83 -26.55 5.22
CA ASP A 293 -4.48 -26.34 3.80
C ASP A 293 -4.59 -24.88 3.40
N LYS A 294 -5.59 -24.16 3.91
CA LYS A 294 -5.72 -22.72 3.74
C LYS A 294 -4.52 -21.97 4.35
N LEU A 295 -4.12 -22.35 5.56
CA LEU A 295 -2.95 -21.76 6.22
C LEU A 295 -1.65 -22.09 5.50
N LYS A 296 -1.47 -23.31 5.00
CA LYS A 296 -0.30 -23.71 4.19
C LYS A 296 -0.21 -22.89 2.88
N LYS A 297 -1.32 -22.78 2.16
CA LYS A 297 -1.40 -21.95 0.95
C LYS A 297 -1.11 -20.48 1.23
N SER A 298 -1.54 -19.96 2.40
CA SER A 298 -1.27 -18.59 2.82
C SER A 298 0.21 -18.32 3.11
N ILE A 299 0.98 -19.35 3.55
CA ILE A 299 2.43 -19.25 3.74
C ILE A 299 3.16 -19.35 2.38
N GLN A 300 2.66 -20.17 1.45
CA GLN A 300 3.27 -20.37 0.13
C GLN A 300 3.05 -19.21 -0.83
N ASN A 301 2.05 -18.36 -0.55
CA ASN A 301 1.91 -17.07 -1.23
C ASN A 301 2.96 -16.09 -0.67
N ASP A 302 4.24 -16.39 -0.90
CA ASP A 302 5.29 -15.41 -0.83
C ASP A 302 5.00 -14.37 -1.92
N PHE A 303 4.57 -13.19 -1.50
CA PHE A 303 4.67 -11.99 -2.31
C PHE A 303 6.16 -11.62 -2.41
N ALA A 304 6.95 -12.49 -3.01
CA ALA A 304 8.25 -12.15 -3.49
C ALA A 304 8.04 -11.23 -4.69
N PHE A 305 7.89 -9.94 -4.42
CA PHE A 305 8.19 -8.95 -5.43
C PHE A 305 9.68 -9.14 -5.76
N GLU A 306 9.96 -9.87 -6.83
CA GLU A 306 11.32 -10.05 -7.33
C GLU A 306 11.78 -8.68 -7.85
N ILE A 307 12.55 -7.95 -7.03
CA ILE A 307 13.23 -6.71 -7.42
C ILE A 307 13.82 -6.84 -8.83
N ASN A 308 14.46 -7.95 -9.13
CA ASN A 308 15.07 -8.24 -10.41
C ASN A 308 14.07 -8.24 -11.58
N LYS A 309 12.80 -8.60 -11.36
CA LYS A 309 11.76 -8.51 -12.39
C LYS A 309 11.29 -7.07 -12.59
N VAL A 310 11.20 -6.30 -11.50
CA VAL A 310 10.82 -4.89 -11.55
C VAL A 310 11.94 -4.07 -12.18
N GLU A 311 13.20 -4.27 -11.78
CA GLU A 311 14.35 -3.65 -12.44
C GLU A 311 14.39 -3.96 -13.94
N LYS A 312 14.15 -5.20 -14.32
CA LYS A 312 14.12 -5.61 -15.73
C LYS A 312 13.02 -4.92 -16.54
N VAL A 313 11.83 -4.76 -15.96
CA VAL A 313 10.73 -4.02 -16.60
C VAL A 313 11.09 -2.54 -16.76
N PHE A 314 11.76 -1.93 -15.79
CA PHE A 314 12.24 -0.56 -15.89
C PHE A 314 13.38 -0.40 -16.91
N GLU A 315 14.31 -1.35 -16.96
CA GLU A 315 15.35 -1.40 -17.99
C GLU A 315 14.76 -1.57 -19.42
N GLU A 316 13.81 -2.49 -19.58
CA GLU A 316 13.11 -2.74 -20.86
C GLU A 316 12.28 -1.54 -21.33
N THR A 317 11.76 -0.72 -20.41
CA THR A 317 11.01 0.50 -20.74
C THR A 317 11.89 1.74 -20.89
N GLY A 318 13.22 1.62 -20.71
CA GLY A 318 14.15 2.74 -20.82
C GLY A 318 14.02 3.76 -19.70
N ILE A 319 13.36 3.41 -18.61
CA ILE A 319 13.17 4.27 -17.43
C ILE A 319 14.30 3.96 -16.45
N TYR A 320 15.10 4.99 -16.11
CA TYR A 320 16.15 4.84 -15.11
C TYR A 320 15.54 4.62 -13.72
N PHE A 321 15.88 3.50 -13.10
CA PHE A 321 15.48 3.16 -11.74
C PHE A 321 16.43 3.86 -10.77
N GLY A 322 16.17 5.14 -10.46
CA GLY A 322 17.04 5.97 -9.63
C GLY A 322 17.23 5.43 -8.21
N ASP A 323 18.37 5.75 -7.59
CA ASP A 323 18.74 5.23 -6.26
C ASP A 323 17.72 5.58 -5.17
N GLN A 324 17.00 6.70 -5.30
CA GLN A 324 15.95 7.10 -4.36
C GLN A 324 14.71 6.21 -4.50
N ILE A 325 14.32 5.87 -5.73
CA ILE A 325 13.22 4.94 -5.99
C ILE A 325 13.59 3.53 -5.48
N LYS A 326 14.82 3.10 -5.70
CA LYS A 326 15.35 1.85 -5.15
C LYS A 326 15.31 1.85 -3.62
N LYS A 327 15.58 2.99 -3.00
CA LYS A 327 15.58 3.13 -1.55
C LYS A 327 14.16 3.08 -0.97
N ASP A 328 13.25 3.89 -1.47
CA ASP A 328 11.86 3.93 -1.03
C ASP A 328 11.18 2.58 -1.29
N TYR A 329 11.50 1.95 -2.43
CA TYR A 329 11.02 0.62 -2.78
C TYR A 329 11.64 -0.47 -1.89
N ASN A 330 12.93 -0.39 -1.57
CA ASN A 330 13.60 -1.32 -0.66
C ASN A 330 13.10 -1.16 0.79
N GLU A 331 12.83 0.07 1.25
CA GLU A 331 12.20 0.31 2.56
C GLU A 331 10.79 -0.29 2.62
N LEU A 332 10.01 -0.12 1.55
CA LEU A 332 8.68 -0.74 1.41
C LEU A 332 8.77 -2.27 1.37
N LEU A 333 9.75 -2.81 0.65
CA LEU A 333 10.00 -4.26 0.60
C LEU A 333 10.47 -4.78 1.95
N GLU A 334 11.38 -4.08 2.64
CA GLU A 334 11.85 -4.46 3.96
C GLU A 334 10.71 -4.42 4.98
N PHE A 335 9.86 -3.41 4.92
CA PHE A 335 8.66 -3.30 5.75
C PHE A 335 7.67 -4.43 5.44
N ASN A 336 7.35 -4.65 4.16
CA ASN A 336 6.46 -5.74 3.74
C ASN A 336 7.06 -7.11 4.04
N SER A 337 8.38 -7.27 3.89
CA SER A 337 9.09 -8.49 4.27
C SER A 337 9.00 -8.75 5.77
N LYS A 338 9.21 -7.73 6.62
CA LYS A 338 9.07 -7.85 8.08
C LYS A 338 7.62 -8.21 8.47
N ILE A 339 6.63 -7.54 7.88
CA ILE A 339 5.21 -7.88 8.10
C ILE A 339 4.94 -9.31 7.65
N THR A 340 5.43 -9.71 6.48
CA THR A 340 5.23 -11.05 5.93
C THR A 340 5.92 -12.10 6.81
N ILE A 341 7.12 -11.84 7.30
CA ILE A 341 7.84 -12.73 8.22
C ILE A 341 7.07 -12.90 9.54
N GLU A 342 6.65 -11.80 10.16
CA GLU A 342 5.86 -11.87 11.41
C GLU A 342 4.49 -12.52 11.18
N ARG A 343 3.81 -12.20 10.09
CA ARG A 343 2.58 -12.87 9.69
C ARG A 343 2.80 -14.37 9.48
N ASN A 344 3.83 -14.75 8.73
CA ASN A 344 4.14 -16.16 8.47
C ASN A 344 4.57 -16.89 9.75
N LYS A 345 5.22 -16.23 10.69
CA LYS A 345 5.55 -16.77 12.01
C LYS A 345 4.28 -17.05 12.84
N LEU A 346 3.34 -16.11 12.85
CA LEU A 346 2.04 -16.28 13.50
C LEU A 346 1.25 -17.41 12.84
N ILE A 347 1.17 -17.43 11.51
CA ILE A 347 0.49 -18.48 10.75
C ILE A 347 1.13 -19.85 11.02
N LYS A 348 2.47 -19.97 11.04
CA LYS A 348 3.17 -21.20 11.39
C LYS A 348 2.85 -21.67 12.81
N LYS A 349 2.71 -20.76 13.77
CA LYS A 349 2.30 -21.10 15.14
C LYS A 349 0.88 -21.64 15.18
N ILE A 350 -0.05 -20.98 14.48
CA ILE A 350 -1.44 -21.43 14.36
C ILE A 350 -1.50 -22.77 13.63
N LEU A 351 -0.76 -22.92 12.51
CA LEU A 351 -0.65 -24.15 11.75
C LEU A 351 -0.17 -25.32 12.62
N SER A 352 0.90 -25.10 13.41
CA SER A 352 1.41 -26.13 14.33
C SER A 352 0.39 -26.52 15.39
N SER A 353 -0.39 -25.57 15.92
CA SER A 353 -1.47 -25.84 16.87
C SER A 353 -2.58 -26.67 16.21
N LYS A 354 -3.04 -26.27 15.01
CA LYS A 354 -4.08 -26.99 14.26
C LYS A 354 -3.64 -28.40 13.83
N GLN A 355 -2.37 -28.57 13.47
CA GLN A 355 -1.82 -29.88 13.16
C GLN A 355 -1.76 -30.80 14.38
N LYS A 356 -1.46 -30.26 15.57
CA LYS A 356 -1.51 -31.04 16.83
C LYS A 356 -2.94 -31.46 17.16
N GLU A 357 -3.90 -30.54 17.02
CA GLU A 357 -5.32 -30.79 17.23
C GLU A 357 -5.82 -31.88 16.27
N LEU A 358 -5.50 -31.78 14.97
CA LEU A 358 -5.81 -32.78 13.98
C LEU A 358 -5.21 -34.17 14.32
N LYS A 359 -3.96 -34.20 14.82
CA LYS A 359 -3.31 -35.44 15.23
C LYS A 359 -4.05 -36.14 16.39
N ILE A 360 -4.53 -35.36 17.35
CA ILE A 360 -5.33 -35.87 18.48
C ILE A 360 -6.65 -36.44 17.94
N ILE A 361 -7.39 -35.67 17.13
CA ILE A 361 -8.65 -36.10 16.53
C ILE A 361 -8.50 -37.38 15.70
N ASN A 362 -7.44 -37.48 14.89
CA ASN A 362 -7.17 -38.68 14.12
C ASN A 362 -6.81 -39.88 15.02
N SER A 363 -6.12 -39.65 16.15
CA SER A 363 -5.88 -40.73 17.15
C SER A 363 -7.18 -41.21 17.78
N ASP A 364 -8.05 -40.26 18.16
CA ASP A 364 -9.37 -40.57 18.74
C ASP A 364 -10.26 -41.31 17.74
N LEU A 365 -10.23 -40.93 16.47
CA LEU A 365 -10.92 -41.63 15.38
C LEU A 365 -10.44 -43.08 15.22
N ILE A 366 -9.13 -43.30 15.29
CA ILE A 366 -8.57 -44.67 15.22
C ILE A 366 -9.05 -45.49 16.42
N GLU A 367 -9.04 -44.92 17.62
CA GLU A 367 -9.53 -45.60 18.82
C GLU A 367 -11.02 -45.91 18.76
N LEU A 368 -11.84 -44.95 18.32
CA LEU A 368 -13.30 -45.14 18.17
C LEU A 368 -13.62 -46.19 17.10
N ASN A 369 -12.92 -46.18 15.95
CA ASN A 369 -13.09 -47.19 14.92
C ASN A 369 -12.68 -48.58 15.43
N SER A 370 -11.58 -48.69 16.20
CA SER A 370 -11.16 -49.94 16.82
C SER A 370 -12.20 -50.45 17.83
N LYS A 371 -12.77 -49.57 18.68
CA LYS A 371 -13.86 -49.91 19.59
C LYS A 371 -15.09 -50.37 18.83
N LYS A 372 -15.46 -49.70 17.73
CA LYS A 372 -16.55 -50.10 16.83
C LYS A 372 -16.30 -51.46 16.23
N GLU A 373 -15.09 -51.73 15.70
CA GLU A 373 -14.73 -53.02 15.12
C GLU A 373 -14.77 -54.15 16.15
N ASN A 374 -14.30 -53.90 17.39
CA ASN A 374 -14.36 -54.86 18.47
C ASN A 374 -15.82 -55.22 18.86
N LEU A 375 -16.70 -54.21 18.99
CA LEU A 375 -18.14 -54.45 19.25
C LEU A 375 -18.80 -55.16 18.09
N LEU A 376 -18.42 -54.88 16.85
CA LEU A 376 -18.95 -55.56 15.66
C LEU A 376 -18.38 -56.99 15.46
N SER A 377 -17.18 -57.30 15.99
CA SER A 377 -16.58 -58.62 15.91
C SER A 377 -17.32 -59.66 16.79
N ILE A 378 -18.05 -59.16 17.81
CA ILE A 378 -18.88 -59.99 18.68
C ILE A 378 -20.14 -60.51 17.91
N LEU A 379 -20.47 -59.89 16.78
CA LEU A 379 -21.63 -60.17 15.94
C LEU A 379 -21.28 -61.06 14.73
N GLN A 380 -20.18 -61.78 14.72
CA GLN A 380 -19.71 -62.56 13.58
C GLN A 380 -20.71 -63.71 13.22
N ASP A 381 -20.99 -63.75 11.92
CA ASP A 381 -21.51 -64.89 11.11
C ASP A 381 -22.93 -64.83 10.57
N THR A 382 -23.52 -63.68 10.30
CA THR A 382 -24.73 -63.65 9.49
C THR A 382 -24.62 -62.77 8.25
N ASP A 383 -25.17 -63.23 7.10
CA ASP A 383 -25.29 -62.44 5.86
C ASP A 383 -25.95 -61.08 6.08
N THR A 384 -26.74 -60.98 7.12
CA THR A 384 -27.41 -59.73 7.58
C THR A 384 -26.39 -58.65 8.02
N PHE A 385 -25.36 -59.07 8.75
CA PHE A 385 -24.32 -58.14 9.23
C PHE A 385 -23.45 -57.59 8.08
N LYS A 386 -23.13 -58.44 7.09
CA LYS A 386 -22.38 -57.95 5.90
C LYS A 386 -23.18 -56.91 5.13
N LYS A 387 -24.50 -57.11 4.98
CA LYS A 387 -25.41 -56.15 4.33
C LYS A 387 -25.49 -54.84 5.13
N PHE A 388 -25.64 -54.91 6.46
CA PHE A 388 -25.65 -53.77 7.35
C PHE A 388 -24.35 -52.92 7.21
N LYS A 389 -23.18 -53.57 7.28
CA LYS A 389 -21.88 -52.91 7.09
C LYS A 389 -21.76 -52.24 5.70
N THR A 390 -22.36 -52.84 4.68
CA THR A 390 -22.38 -52.29 3.31
C THR A 390 -23.23 -51.02 3.24
N TYR A 391 -24.42 -51.02 3.87
CA TYR A 391 -25.27 -49.82 3.92
C TYR A 391 -24.67 -48.69 4.74
N GLN A 392 -24.02 -49.00 5.88
CA GLN A 392 -23.30 -48.00 6.67
C GLN A 392 -22.16 -47.31 5.87
N LYS A 393 -21.36 -48.12 5.13
CA LYS A 393 -20.32 -47.56 4.25
C LYS A 393 -20.92 -46.72 3.12
N ALA A 394 -22.05 -47.13 2.58
CA ALA A 394 -22.75 -46.37 1.54
C ALA A 394 -23.30 -45.05 2.09
N LEU A 395 -23.86 -45.03 3.30
CA LEU A 395 -24.33 -43.82 3.97
C LEU A 395 -23.18 -42.86 4.21
N ALA A 396 -22.08 -43.32 4.84
CA ALA A 396 -20.90 -42.46 5.11
C ALA A 396 -20.34 -41.82 3.83
N LYS A 397 -20.29 -42.59 2.72
CA LYS A 397 -19.87 -42.06 1.42
C LYS A 397 -20.83 -41.00 0.90
N LYS A 398 -22.14 -41.20 1.05
CA LYS A 398 -23.15 -40.25 0.62
C LYS A 398 -23.18 -38.99 1.47
N GLU A 399 -22.89 -39.10 2.75
CA GLU A 399 -22.69 -37.91 3.63
C GLU A 399 -21.48 -37.09 3.21
N GLU A 400 -20.38 -37.75 2.80
CA GLU A 400 -19.20 -37.05 2.26
C GLU A 400 -19.55 -36.29 0.95
N GLU A 401 -20.26 -36.98 0.02
CA GLU A 401 -20.77 -36.35 -1.21
C GLU A 401 -21.68 -35.14 -0.90
N LEU A 402 -22.59 -35.27 0.08
CA LEU A 402 -23.48 -34.19 0.52
C LEU A 402 -22.71 -32.99 1.07
N ASN A 403 -21.70 -33.25 1.87
CA ASN A 403 -20.85 -32.19 2.43
C ASN A 403 -20.06 -31.44 1.33
N GLU A 404 -19.57 -32.16 0.31
CA GLU A 404 -18.93 -31.55 -0.84
C GLU A 404 -19.89 -30.65 -1.62
N VAL A 405 -21.11 -31.14 -1.90
CA VAL A 405 -22.14 -30.36 -2.60
C VAL A 405 -22.56 -29.14 -1.79
N ASN A 406 -22.79 -29.28 -0.48
CA ASN A 406 -23.11 -28.16 0.40
C ASN A 406 -22.00 -27.09 0.39
N SER A 407 -20.73 -27.50 0.43
CA SER A 407 -19.59 -26.58 0.38
C SER A 407 -19.56 -25.80 -0.93
N LYS A 408 -19.82 -26.46 -2.06
CA LYS A 408 -19.90 -25.80 -3.37
C LYS A 408 -21.03 -24.76 -3.41
N ILE A 409 -22.21 -25.10 -2.89
CA ILE A 409 -23.36 -24.18 -2.81
C ILE A 409 -22.98 -22.97 -1.96
N ASN A 410 -22.38 -23.17 -0.79
CA ASN A 410 -21.97 -22.08 0.09
C ASN A 410 -20.94 -21.14 -0.57
N TYR A 411 -20.02 -21.69 -1.36
CA TYR A 411 -19.06 -20.84 -2.10
C TYR A 411 -19.74 -20.06 -3.22
N ILE A 412 -20.75 -20.63 -3.88
CA ILE A 412 -21.53 -19.89 -4.88
C ILE A 412 -22.32 -18.76 -4.20
N ASP A 413 -22.93 -19.01 -3.05
CA ASP A 413 -23.66 -17.99 -2.29
C ASP A 413 -22.70 -16.88 -1.80
N LEU A 414 -21.47 -17.22 -1.40
CA LEU A 414 -20.45 -16.25 -1.10
C LEU A 414 -20.06 -15.42 -2.33
N ILE A 415 -19.98 -16.03 -3.52
CA ILE A 415 -19.72 -15.31 -4.76
C ILE A 415 -20.82 -14.27 -5.02
N PHE A 416 -22.10 -14.64 -4.84
CA PHE A 416 -23.21 -13.70 -4.99
C PHE A 416 -23.06 -12.50 -4.04
N THR A 417 -22.82 -12.76 -2.75
CA THR A 417 -22.63 -11.70 -1.76
C THR A 417 -21.47 -10.76 -2.14
N LYS A 418 -20.35 -11.32 -2.65
CA LYS A 418 -19.22 -10.50 -3.07
C LYS A 418 -19.46 -9.72 -4.37
N GLU A 419 -20.32 -10.22 -5.22
CA GLU A 419 -20.75 -9.47 -6.41
C GLU A 419 -21.72 -8.34 -6.07
N ASP A 420 -22.59 -8.53 -5.09
CA ASP A 420 -23.44 -7.45 -4.55
C ASP A 420 -22.58 -6.36 -3.92
N GLU A 421 -21.54 -6.71 -3.13
CA GLU A 421 -20.57 -5.73 -2.61
C GLU A 421 -19.86 -4.95 -3.73
N ILE A 422 -19.53 -5.60 -4.85
CA ILE A 422 -18.93 -4.94 -6.02
C ILE A 422 -19.93 -3.96 -6.64
N GLU A 423 -21.21 -4.30 -6.71
CA GLU A 423 -22.23 -3.43 -7.30
C GLU A 423 -22.43 -2.19 -6.43
N ASP A 424 -22.55 -2.35 -5.11
CA ASP A 424 -22.65 -1.21 -4.17
C ASP A 424 -21.47 -0.24 -4.34
N LYS A 425 -20.24 -0.79 -4.48
CA LYS A 425 -19.05 0.05 -4.69
C LYS A 425 -19.06 0.75 -6.05
N LYS A 426 -19.58 0.14 -7.09
CA LYS A 426 -19.72 0.79 -8.40
C LYS A 426 -20.73 1.94 -8.34
N ASP A 427 -21.84 1.77 -7.63
CA ASP A 427 -22.83 2.83 -7.46
C ASP A 427 -22.23 4.03 -6.70
N GLU A 428 -21.40 3.77 -5.67
CA GLU A 428 -20.64 4.82 -4.99
C GLU A 428 -19.67 5.54 -5.92
N ILE A 429 -18.96 4.78 -6.78
CA ILE A 429 -18.06 5.34 -7.79
C ILE A 429 -18.83 6.20 -8.79
N GLU A 430 -19.97 5.73 -9.29
CA GLU A 430 -20.81 6.47 -10.24
C GLU A 430 -21.29 7.79 -9.62
N SER A 431 -21.82 7.76 -8.40
CA SER A 431 -22.17 8.97 -7.65
C SER A 431 -20.99 9.95 -7.51
N THR A 432 -19.78 9.42 -7.29
CA THR A 432 -18.56 10.25 -7.20
C THR A 432 -18.20 10.85 -8.56
N ILE A 433 -18.31 10.07 -9.63
CA ILE A 433 -18.07 10.53 -11.01
C ILE A 433 -19.03 11.66 -11.37
N ASP A 434 -20.28 11.55 -11.01
CA ASP A 434 -21.28 12.61 -11.26
C ASP A 434 -20.91 13.91 -10.54
N LYS A 435 -20.48 13.84 -9.29
CA LYS A 435 -19.97 15.00 -8.55
C LYS A 435 -18.73 15.61 -9.23
N LEU A 436 -17.79 14.78 -9.66
CA LEU A 436 -16.59 15.24 -10.36
C LEU A 436 -16.93 15.88 -11.73
N ASN A 437 -17.87 15.31 -12.46
CA ASN A 437 -18.38 15.89 -13.70
C ASN A 437 -19.05 17.24 -13.47
N PHE A 438 -19.83 17.38 -12.40
CA PHE A 438 -20.41 18.67 -12.00
C PHE A 438 -19.30 19.68 -11.70
N LEU A 439 -18.32 19.32 -10.86
CA LEU A 439 -17.20 20.20 -10.53
C LEU A 439 -16.37 20.60 -11.75
N SER A 440 -16.16 19.69 -12.70
CA SER A 440 -15.41 19.97 -13.92
C SER A 440 -16.09 20.98 -14.85
N ARG A 441 -17.43 21.03 -14.81
CA ARG A 441 -18.24 21.97 -15.60
C ARG A 441 -18.41 23.33 -14.91
N HIS A 442 -18.20 23.40 -13.60
CA HIS A 442 -18.45 24.60 -12.78
C HIS A 442 -17.20 24.98 -11.98
N THR A 443 -16.03 24.89 -12.62
CA THR A 443 -14.75 25.19 -11.98
C THR A 443 -14.62 26.65 -11.53
N GLU A 444 -15.42 27.56 -12.14
CA GLU A 444 -15.50 28.97 -11.77
C GLU A 444 -16.13 29.22 -10.39
N GLN A 445 -16.85 28.25 -9.85
CA GLN A 445 -17.44 28.33 -8.51
C GLN A 445 -16.39 28.08 -7.41
N ASN A 446 -15.20 27.59 -7.76
CA ASN A 446 -14.10 27.37 -6.83
C ASN A 446 -13.17 28.59 -6.83
N GLU A 447 -13.37 29.50 -5.87
CA GLU A 447 -12.59 30.74 -5.74
C GLU A 447 -11.08 30.47 -5.66
N LYS A 448 -10.66 29.44 -4.89
CA LYS A 448 -9.25 29.09 -4.74
C LYS A 448 -8.64 28.64 -6.06
N TYR A 449 -9.34 27.85 -6.82
CA TYR A 449 -8.90 27.40 -8.14
C TYR A 449 -8.80 28.55 -9.13
N ASP A 450 -9.78 29.44 -9.11
CA ASP A 450 -9.81 30.62 -9.96
C ASP A 450 -8.64 31.58 -9.63
N ASP A 451 -8.33 31.76 -8.35
CA ASP A 451 -7.17 32.56 -7.90
C ASP A 451 -5.84 31.93 -8.36
N ILE A 452 -5.69 30.61 -8.26
CA ILE A 452 -4.51 29.90 -8.76
C ILE A 452 -4.36 30.09 -10.27
N ARG A 453 -5.46 29.97 -11.03
CA ARG A 453 -5.46 30.18 -12.48
C ARG A 453 -5.07 31.62 -12.85
N LYS A 454 -5.63 32.62 -12.17
CA LYS A 454 -5.29 34.04 -12.36
C LYS A 454 -3.82 34.31 -12.08
N LYS A 455 -3.28 33.78 -10.97
CA LYS A 455 -1.87 33.91 -10.62
C LYS A 455 -0.97 33.23 -11.64
N PHE A 456 -1.30 31.99 -12.02
CA PHE A 456 -0.57 31.27 -13.06
C PHE A 456 -0.55 32.04 -14.37
N HIS A 457 -1.72 32.49 -14.84
CA HIS A 457 -1.85 33.31 -16.06
C HIS A 457 -0.99 34.57 -16.00
N SER A 458 -1.04 35.32 -14.88
CA SER A 458 -0.28 36.56 -14.73
C SER A 458 1.22 36.32 -14.74
N TYR A 459 1.70 35.29 -14.06
CA TYR A 459 3.13 34.93 -14.04
C TYR A 459 3.60 34.43 -15.40
N TYR A 460 2.83 33.57 -16.05
CA TYR A 460 3.16 33.06 -17.38
C TYR A 460 3.26 34.22 -18.39
N LYS A 461 2.25 35.10 -18.40
CA LYS A 461 2.25 36.28 -19.25
C LYS A 461 3.44 37.19 -19.00
N PHE A 462 3.80 37.40 -17.73
CA PHE A 462 4.97 38.24 -17.35
C PHE A 462 6.31 37.65 -17.85
N ILE A 463 6.44 36.30 -17.79
CA ILE A 463 7.70 35.62 -18.13
C ILE A 463 7.80 35.36 -19.64
N MET A 464 6.72 34.92 -20.27
CA MET A 464 6.72 34.42 -21.64
C MET A 464 6.10 35.39 -22.64
N ASP A 465 5.51 36.50 -22.18
CA ASP A 465 4.72 37.46 -22.98
C ASP A 465 3.56 36.83 -23.76
N GLU A 466 3.08 35.68 -23.26
CA GLU A 466 1.98 34.94 -23.82
C GLU A 466 0.97 34.55 -22.72
N SER A 467 -0.27 34.28 -23.11
CA SER A 467 -1.31 33.85 -22.16
C SER A 467 -1.41 32.33 -22.13
N ALA A 468 -1.35 31.74 -20.95
CA ALA A 468 -1.58 30.30 -20.76
C ALA A 468 -2.53 30.03 -19.61
N ASN A 469 -3.15 28.86 -19.63
CA ASN A 469 -4.10 28.43 -18.60
C ASN A 469 -3.86 26.97 -18.20
N ILE A 470 -4.15 26.68 -16.92
CA ILE A 470 -4.16 25.34 -16.37
C ILE A 470 -5.60 24.81 -16.34
N SER A 471 -5.75 23.52 -16.52
CA SER A 471 -7.05 22.86 -16.48
C SER A 471 -6.93 21.44 -15.92
N TRP A 472 -8.05 20.86 -15.60
CA TRP A 472 -8.18 19.44 -15.33
C TRP A 472 -9.48 18.93 -15.97
N HIS A 473 -9.56 17.64 -16.25
CA HIS A 473 -10.74 16.98 -16.80
C HIS A 473 -10.76 15.50 -16.41
N LEU A 474 -11.89 14.86 -16.65
CA LEU A 474 -12.01 13.41 -16.55
C LEU A 474 -11.68 12.78 -17.91
N ASN A 475 -10.82 11.76 -17.92
CA ASN A 475 -10.53 10.98 -19.11
C ASN A 475 -11.63 9.93 -19.39
N ALA A 476 -11.50 9.17 -20.47
CA ALA A 476 -12.45 8.12 -20.86
C ALA A 476 -12.67 7.04 -19.78
N ASN A 477 -11.72 6.86 -18.87
CA ASN A 477 -11.81 5.92 -17.74
C ASN A 477 -12.31 6.61 -16.45
N ASN A 478 -12.88 7.80 -16.56
CA ASN A 478 -13.33 8.60 -15.42
C ASN A 478 -12.24 8.89 -14.36
N ASN A 479 -10.99 8.97 -14.80
CA ASN A 479 -9.89 9.40 -13.94
C ASN A 479 -9.56 10.86 -14.20
N ILE A 480 -9.26 11.61 -13.14
CA ILE A 480 -8.79 12.99 -13.28
C ILE A 480 -7.44 13.01 -13.99
N GLU A 481 -7.34 13.91 -14.97
CA GLU A 481 -6.10 14.28 -15.62
C GLU A 481 -5.82 15.78 -15.47
N PHE A 482 -4.53 16.08 -15.27
CA PHE A 482 -3.99 17.43 -15.23
C PHE A 482 -3.09 17.59 -16.46
N PRO A 483 -3.64 18.04 -17.59
CA PRO A 483 -2.84 18.23 -18.79
C PRO A 483 -1.82 19.35 -18.58
N PRO A 484 -0.74 19.40 -19.38
CA PRO A 484 0.16 20.53 -19.42
C PRO A 484 -0.59 21.85 -19.68
N PRO A 485 -0.09 22.98 -19.17
CA PRO A 485 -0.70 24.28 -19.42
C PRO A 485 -0.88 24.56 -20.92
N LYS A 486 -2.02 25.11 -21.29
CA LYS A 486 -2.37 25.42 -22.68
C LYS A 486 -2.14 26.88 -22.96
N VAL A 487 -1.34 27.20 -23.98
CA VAL A 487 -1.15 28.55 -24.49
C VAL A 487 -2.39 29.00 -25.24
N LEU A 488 -2.92 30.19 -24.90
CA LEU A 488 -4.24 30.66 -25.38
C LEU A 488 -4.12 31.48 -26.67
N ASP A 489 -3.00 32.18 -26.87
CA ASP A 489 -2.84 33.16 -27.94
C ASP A 489 -2.43 32.52 -29.28
N LYS A 490 -2.14 31.22 -29.32
CA LYS A 490 -1.84 30.50 -30.55
C LYS A 490 -3.00 29.61 -30.97
N ALA A 491 -3.39 29.75 -32.23
CA ALA A 491 -4.41 28.89 -32.86
C ALA A 491 -3.96 27.43 -33.01
N SER A 492 -2.74 27.09 -32.62
CA SER A 492 -2.13 25.77 -32.70
C SER A 492 -2.35 24.97 -31.41
N LYS A 493 -2.16 23.64 -31.49
CA LYS A 493 -2.21 22.71 -30.36
C LYS A 493 -1.00 22.82 -29.40
N ASN A 494 -0.28 23.94 -29.41
CA ASN A 494 0.93 24.09 -28.62
C ASN A 494 0.58 24.16 -27.13
N THR A 495 1.43 23.54 -26.33
CA THR A 495 1.39 23.59 -24.86
C THR A 495 2.57 24.44 -24.35
N ALA A 496 2.56 24.85 -23.10
CA ALA A 496 3.66 25.57 -22.49
C ALA A 496 5.01 24.82 -22.60
N LYS A 497 4.97 23.48 -22.74
CA LYS A 497 6.14 22.65 -22.98
C LYS A 497 6.76 22.89 -24.36
N ASP A 498 5.92 23.13 -25.38
CA ASP A 498 6.36 23.37 -26.77
C ASP A 498 7.00 24.74 -26.93
N GLU A 499 6.77 25.66 -26.00
CA GLU A 499 7.31 27.02 -25.97
C GLU A 499 8.69 27.13 -25.28
N GLY A 500 9.34 26.00 -25.00
CA GLY A 500 10.67 26.01 -24.42
C GLY A 500 10.72 26.40 -22.93
N THR A 501 9.65 26.22 -22.21
CA THR A 501 9.55 26.45 -20.76
C THR A 501 10.26 25.39 -19.91
N THR A 502 11.23 24.68 -20.48
CA THR A 502 12.06 23.67 -19.79
C THR A 502 13.20 24.27 -18.99
#